data_e4943ec29e8b91a0536a9cb02f56b52d
#
_entry.id   e4943ec29e8b91a0536a9cb02f56b52d
#
_cell.length_a   1.000
_cell.length_b   1.000
_cell.length_c   1.000
_cell.angle_alpha   90.00
_cell.angle_beta   90.00
_cell.angle_gamma   90.00
#
_symmetry.space_group_name_H-M   'P 1'
#
loop_
_entity.id
_entity.type
_entity.pdbx_description
1 polymer ?
#
loop_
_entity_poly.entity_id
_entity_poly.type
_entity_poly.pdbx_seq_one_letter_code
_entity_poly.pdbx_strand_id
1 'polypeptide(L)'
;MFKRILIANRGEIALRIIRCCREMDIETVIVYSTADKNSLAVMAADKAVCIGPAKAAESYLNQDAIIETAILTGCEAVHPGYGFLSENAAFARKCEENNLIFIGPSADIISSMGDKQSARQLMIECGVPVVPGSDGLVATAEEAAHIAERIGYPVLIKASAGGGGKGMRKAFSREDIENAFETAKSEAKAAFGNDDMYIEKLIINPRHIEIQILADKYGNTIYLGERDCSIQRNNPVSYTHLRAHETVLD
;
A
#
# COMPACT_ATOMS: atom_id res chain seq x y z
N MET A 1 -3.73 -6.30 -26.92
CA MET A 1 -2.44 -6.31 -26.18
C MET A 1 -1.83 -4.93 -26.36
N PHE A 2 -1.22 -4.34 -25.33
CA PHE A 2 -0.57 -3.05 -25.43
C PHE A 2 0.63 -3.12 -26.37
N LYS A 3 0.88 -2.05 -27.13
CA LYS A 3 2.09 -1.91 -27.95
C LYS A 3 3.21 -1.24 -27.16
N ARG A 4 2.87 -0.28 -26.31
CA ARG A 4 3.85 0.47 -25.51
C ARG A 4 3.28 0.87 -24.17
N ILE A 5 4.06 0.67 -23.10
CA ILE A 5 3.70 1.10 -21.75
C ILE A 5 4.77 1.99 -21.13
N LEU A 6 4.35 2.88 -20.23
CA LEU A 6 5.25 3.65 -19.40
C LEU A 6 5.41 2.96 -18.04
N ILE A 7 6.65 2.88 -17.55
CA ILE A 7 7.00 2.33 -16.25
C ILE A 7 7.29 3.51 -15.31
N ALA A 8 6.34 3.76 -14.39
CA ALA A 8 6.40 4.87 -13.43
C ALA A 8 7.06 4.41 -12.10
N ASN A 9 8.22 3.81 -12.19
CA ASN A 9 8.97 3.31 -11.04
C ASN A 9 10.47 3.21 -11.35
N ARG A 10 11.27 2.73 -10.40
CA ARG A 10 12.72 2.61 -10.47
C ARG A 10 13.20 1.27 -9.89
N GLY A 11 14.53 1.06 -9.96
CA GLY A 11 15.19 -0.05 -9.28
C GLY A 11 14.82 -1.42 -9.84
N GLU A 12 14.71 -2.40 -8.96
CA GLU A 12 14.52 -3.79 -9.34
C GLU A 12 13.12 -4.05 -9.92
N ILE A 13 12.07 -3.39 -9.39
CA ILE A 13 10.72 -3.58 -9.91
C ILE A 13 10.57 -3.05 -11.33
N ALA A 14 11.16 -1.89 -11.63
CA ALA A 14 11.15 -1.37 -12.99
C ALA A 14 11.85 -2.34 -13.96
N LEU A 15 13.00 -2.89 -13.57
CA LEU A 15 13.71 -3.90 -14.36
C LEU A 15 12.88 -5.19 -14.55
N ARG A 16 12.17 -5.62 -13.50
CA ARG A 16 11.28 -6.79 -13.54
C ARG A 16 10.16 -6.60 -14.55
N ILE A 17 9.54 -5.41 -14.54
CA ILE A 17 8.46 -5.06 -15.47
C ILE A 17 9.01 -5.02 -16.91
N ILE A 18 10.16 -4.39 -17.15
CA ILE A 18 10.80 -4.33 -18.47
C ILE A 18 11.04 -5.73 -19.04
N ARG A 19 11.56 -6.66 -18.24
CA ARG A 19 11.79 -8.04 -18.65
C ARG A 19 10.49 -8.74 -19.07
N CYS A 20 9.44 -8.58 -18.28
CA CYS A 20 8.12 -9.14 -18.59
C CYS A 20 7.55 -8.55 -19.91
N CYS A 21 7.65 -7.23 -20.07
CA CYS A 21 7.19 -6.57 -21.29
C CYS A 21 7.94 -7.06 -22.54
N ARG A 22 9.25 -7.28 -22.41
CA ARG A 22 10.07 -7.83 -23.49
C ARG A 22 9.64 -9.25 -23.88
N GLU A 23 9.31 -10.10 -22.91
CA GLU A 23 8.78 -11.45 -23.15
C GLU A 23 7.40 -11.43 -23.83
N MET A 24 6.67 -10.32 -23.71
CA MET A 24 5.35 -10.10 -24.29
C MET A 24 5.37 -9.26 -25.58
N ASP A 25 6.54 -8.91 -26.11
CA ASP A 25 6.71 -8.01 -27.26
C ASP A 25 6.05 -6.63 -27.05
N ILE A 26 6.12 -6.09 -25.83
CA ILE A 26 5.61 -4.77 -25.46
C ILE A 26 6.78 -3.80 -25.33
N GLU A 27 6.75 -2.70 -26.09
CA GLU A 27 7.75 -1.63 -26.00
C GLU A 27 7.64 -0.87 -24.66
N THR A 28 8.77 -0.57 -24.05
CA THR A 28 8.85 0.05 -22.72
C THR A 28 9.41 1.46 -22.76
N VAL A 29 8.75 2.36 -22.05
CA VAL A 29 9.26 3.70 -21.73
C VAL A 29 9.47 3.77 -20.23
N ILE A 30 10.69 3.98 -19.76
CA ILE A 30 10.97 4.20 -18.35
C ILE A 30 11.15 5.68 -18.03
N VAL A 31 10.54 6.14 -16.94
CA VAL A 31 10.89 7.44 -16.36
C VAL A 31 12.00 7.28 -15.33
N TYR A 32 12.89 8.26 -15.23
CA TYR A 32 13.97 8.22 -14.25
C TYR A 32 14.32 9.61 -13.70
N SER A 33 14.81 9.65 -12.46
CA SER A 33 15.44 10.84 -11.89
C SER A 33 16.91 10.93 -12.29
N THR A 34 17.50 12.11 -12.20
CA THR A 34 18.94 12.31 -12.52
C THR A 34 19.85 11.34 -11.76
N ALA A 35 19.48 10.90 -10.55
CA ALA A 35 20.25 9.95 -9.76
C ALA A 35 20.24 8.53 -10.34
N ASP A 36 19.19 8.17 -11.07
CA ASP A 36 18.99 6.82 -11.59
C ASP A 36 19.43 6.65 -13.06
N LYS A 37 20.04 7.68 -13.66
CA LYS A 37 20.43 7.73 -15.06
C LYS A 37 21.21 6.49 -15.55
N ASN A 38 22.05 5.92 -14.70
CA ASN A 38 22.89 4.78 -15.01
C ASN A 38 22.35 3.45 -14.45
N SER A 39 21.07 3.40 -14.07
CA SER A 39 20.48 2.17 -13.52
C SER A 39 20.26 1.12 -14.62
N LEU A 40 20.25 -0.16 -14.19
CA LEU A 40 20.00 -1.28 -15.10
C LEU A 40 18.64 -1.16 -15.81
N ALA A 41 17.63 -0.63 -15.12
CA ALA A 41 16.30 -0.44 -15.70
C ALA A 41 16.33 0.59 -16.85
N VAL A 42 17.05 1.71 -16.67
CA VAL A 42 17.22 2.73 -17.71
C VAL A 42 17.97 2.18 -18.94
N MET A 43 19.01 1.36 -18.70
CA MET A 43 19.76 0.71 -19.79
C MET A 43 18.98 -0.39 -20.52
N ALA A 44 18.03 -1.02 -19.84
CA ALA A 44 17.27 -2.15 -20.39
C ALA A 44 15.99 -1.74 -21.15
N ALA A 45 15.43 -0.56 -20.87
CA ALA A 45 14.22 -0.08 -21.51
C ALA A 45 14.46 0.36 -22.96
N ASP A 46 13.42 0.31 -23.79
CA ASP A 46 13.50 0.77 -25.20
C ASP A 46 13.63 2.29 -25.30
N LYS A 47 12.98 3.02 -24.38
CA LYS A 47 13.13 4.46 -24.20
C LYS A 47 13.26 4.83 -22.73
N ALA A 48 14.01 5.89 -22.45
CA ALA A 48 14.18 6.41 -21.11
C ALA A 48 14.04 7.94 -21.10
N VAL A 49 13.24 8.47 -20.19
CA VAL A 49 12.96 9.91 -20.08
C VAL A 49 13.28 10.39 -18.67
N CYS A 50 14.14 11.41 -18.57
CA CYS A 50 14.44 12.05 -17.28
C CYS A 50 13.29 12.98 -16.91
N ILE A 51 12.66 12.75 -15.75
CA ILE A 51 11.50 13.49 -15.25
C ILE A 51 11.82 14.45 -14.10
N GLY A 52 13.08 14.59 -13.71
CA GLY A 52 13.46 15.52 -12.67
C GLY A 52 14.69 15.12 -11.86
N PRO A 53 14.98 15.87 -10.78
CA PRO A 53 16.11 15.62 -9.90
C PRO A 53 15.93 14.37 -9.03
N ALA A 54 16.94 14.07 -8.21
CA ALA A 54 16.96 12.89 -7.33
C ALA A 54 15.80 12.82 -6.31
N LYS A 55 15.25 13.98 -5.91
CA LYS A 55 14.18 14.05 -4.92
C LYS A 55 12.86 13.53 -5.51
N ALA A 56 12.28 12.51 -4.87
CA ALA A 56 11.09 11.82 -5.38
C ALA A 56 9.90 12.77 -5.62
N ALA A 57 9.69 13.75 -4.74
CA ALA A 57 8.61 14.74 -4.89
C ALA A 57 8.72 15.58 -6.18
N GLU A 58 9.92 15.71 -6.72
CA GLU A 58 10.21 16.49 -7.92
C GLU A 58 10.42 15.60 -9.17
N SER A 59 10.25 14.29 -9.02
CA SER A 59 10.41 13.29 -10.08
C SER A 59 9.32 12.20 -10.02
N TYR A 60 9.55 11.10 -9.31
CA TYR A 60 8.65 9.92 -9.28
C TYR A 60 7.27 10.16 -8.66
N LEU A 61 7.08 11.25 -7.91
CA LEU A 61 5.78 11.69 -7.37
C LEU A 61 5.18 12.86 -8.17
N ASN A 62 5.87 13.34 -9.20
CA ASN A 62 5.34 14.36 -10.10
C ASN A 62 4.40 13.72 -11.13
N GLN A 63 3.12 13.71 -10.81
CA GLN A 63 2.09 13.08 -11.64
C GLN A 63 2.03 13.69 -13.04
N ASP A 64 2.16 15.03 -13.15
CA ASP A 64 2.09 15.74 -14.44
C ASP A 64 3.21 15.31 -15.38
N ALA A 65 4.45 15.32 -14.90
CA ALA A 65 5.60 14.91 -15.68
C ALA A 65 5.50 13.46 -16.17
N ILE A 66 4.91 12.57 -15.37
CA ILE A 66 4.71 11.16 -15.75
C ILE A 66 3.62 11.04 -16.82
N ILE A 67 2.47 11.70 -16.64
CA ILE A 67 1.38 11.69 -17.63
C ILE A 67 1.82 12.30 -18.96
N GLU A 68 2.45 13.48 -18.91
CA GLU A 68 2.97 14.13 -20.12
C GLU A 68 3.98 13.24 -20.86
N THR A 69 4.88 12.58 -20.11
CA THR A 69 5.83 11.64 -20.69
C THR A 69 5.11 10.48 -21.39
N ALA A 70 4.07 9.91 -20.77
CA ALA A 70 3.30 8.83 -21.37
C ALA A 70 2.63 9.27 -22.68
N ILE A 71 2.00 10.44 -22.68
CA ILE A 71 1.33 11.01 -23.86
C ILE A 71 2.35 11.29 -24.98
N LEU A 72 3.42 12.01 -24.67
CA LEU A 72 4.44 12.41 -25.65
C LEU A 72 5.20 11.22 -26.26
N THR A 73 5.32 10.14 -25.51
CA THR A 73 5.98 8.93 -26.01
C THR A 73 5.01 7.92 -26.63
N GLY A 74 3.72 8.22 -26.66
CA GLY A 74 2.67 7.39 -27.25
C GLY A 74 2.43 6.08 -26.49
N CYS A 75 2.51 6.13 -25.17
CA CYS A 75 2.15 4.98 -24.31
C CYS A 75 0.63 4.82 -24.22
N GLU A 76 0.17 3.59 -24.16
CA GLU A 76 -1.25 3.23 -24.00
C GLU A 76 -1.61 2.98 -22.53
N ALA A 77 -0.61 2.66 -21.71
CA ALA A 77 -0.78 2.33 -20.31
C ALA A 77 0.40 2.80 -19.46
N VAL A 78 0.15 2.91 -18.15
CA VAL A 78 1.15 3.23 -17.13
C VAL A 78 1.19 2.09 -16.10
N HIS A 79 2.37 1.50 -15.91
CA HIS A 79 2.62 0.53 -14.85
C HIS A 79 3.33 1.21 -13.68
N PRO A 80 2.66 1.38 -12.52
CA PRO A 80 3.23 2.11 -11.39
C PRO A 80 4.21 1.25 -10.56
N GLY A 81 4.27 -0.06 -10.78
CA GLY A 81 4.99 -0.98 -9.90
C GLY A 81 4.38 -1.02 -8.49
N TYR A 82 5.21 -0.90 -7.47
CA TYR A 82 4.78 -0.73 -6.07
C TYR A 82 5.45 0.51 -5.44
N GLY A 83 4.86 1.06 -4.37
CA GLY A 83 5.30 2.33 -3.79
C GLY A 83 5.01 3.53 -4.71
N PHE A 84 5.62 4.67 -4.44
CA PHE A 84 5.38 5.93 -5.16
C PHE A 84 3.90 6.21 -5.43
N LEU A 85 3.45 6.13 -6.67
CA LEU A 85 2.08 6.43 -7.09
C LEU A 85 1.19 5.20 -7.26
N SER A 86 1.65 3.99 -6.93
CA SER A 86 0.89 2.75 -7.12
C SER A 86 -0.42 2.70 -6.31
N GLU A 87 -0.44 3.35 -5.15
CA GLU A 87 -1.60 3.43 -4.26
C GLU A 87 -2.22 4.84 -4.24
N ASN A 88 -1.97 5.62 -5.28
CA ASN A 88 -2.49 6.98 -5.38
C ASN A 88 -3.73 7.05 -6.28
N ALA A 89 -4.91 7.15 -5.67
CA ALA A 89 -6.18 7.21 -6.37
C ALA A 89 -6.29 8.41 -7.34
N ALA A 90 -5.73 9.57 -6.96
CA ALA A 90 -5.74 10.75 -7.82
C ALA A 90 -4.90 10.53 -9.09
N PHE A 91 -3.77 9.82 -8.97
CA PHE A 91 -2.94 9.47 -10.13
C PHE A 91 -3.63 8.46 -11.04
N ALA A 92 -4.26 7.42 -10.48
CA ALA A 92 -5.02 6.46 -11.27
C ALA A 92 -6.15 7.15 -12.06
N ARG A 93 -6.91 8.04 -11.42
CA ARG A 93 -7.95 8.85 -12.07
C ARG A 93 -7.37 9.75 -13.17
N LYS A 94 -6.24 10.38 -12.90
CA LYS A 94 -5.55 11.22 -13.88
C LYS A 94 -5.06 10.44 -15.12
N CYS A 95 -4.66 9.18 -14.96
CA CYS A 95 -4.39 8.30 -16.09
C CYS A 95 -5.65 8.09 -16.94
N GLU A 96 -6.78 7.74 -16.31
CA GLU A 96 -8.07 7.52 -16.98
C GLU A 96 -8.53 8.78 -17.73
N GLU A 97 -8.46 9.96 -17.12
CA GLU A 97 -8.82 11.25 -17.72
C GLU A 97 -7.98 11.60 -18.98
N ASN A 98 -6.78 11.04 -19.08
CA ASN A 98 -5.87 11.21 -20.21
C ASN A 98 -5.87 10.01 -21.17
N ASN A 99 -6.87 9.13 -21.10
CA ASN A 99 -6.99 7.92 -21.91
C ASN A 99 -5.79 6.96 -21.79
N LEU A 100 -5.13 6.97 -20.64
CA LEU A 100 -4.07 6.02 -20.28
C LEU A 100 -4.64 4.95 -19.37
N ILE A 101 -4.35 3.70 -19.66
CA ILE A 101 -4.75 2.59 -18.79
C ILE A 101 -3.79 2.52 -17.60
N PHE A 102 -4.30 2.72 -16.39
CA PHE A 102 -3.54 2.45 -15.18
C PHE A 102 -3.49 0.94 -14.94
N ILE A 103 -2.30 0.35 -14.93
CA ILE A 103 -2.14 -1.10 -14.67
C ILE A 103 -2.19 -1.32 -13.15
N GLY A 104 -3.39 -1.53 -12.64
CA GLY A 104 -3.70 -1.65 -11.23
C GLY A 104 -5.21 -1.59 -10.99
N PRO A 105 -5.64 -1.51 -9.73
CA PRO A 105 -7.05 -1.30 -9.37
C PRO A 105 -7.56 0.06 -9.84
N SER A 106 -8.88 0.21 -9.95
CA SER A 106 -9.48 1.52 -10.24
C SER A 106 -9.22 2.54 -9.14
N ALA A 107 -9.31 3.83 -9.47
CA ALA A 107 -9.12 4.90 -8.50
C ALA A 107 -10.07 4.77 -7.28
N ASP A 108 -11.30 4.32 -7.49
CA ASP A 108 -12.27 4.15 -6.42
C ASP A 108 -11.91 2.98 -5.49
N ILE A 109 -11.41 1.87 -6.03
CA ILE A 109 -10.90 0.74 -5.24
C ILE A 109 -9.67 1.16 -4.44
N ILE A 110 -8.71 1.87 -5.05
CA ILE A 110 -7.54 2.39 -4.35
C ILE A 110 -7.97 3.30 -3.19
N SER A 111 -8.94 4.18 -3.41
CA SER A 111 -9.43 5.09 -2.38
C SER A 111 -10.11 4.35 -1.23
N SER A 112 -11.03 3.43 -1.53
CA SER A 112 -11.78 2.68 -0.51
C SER A 112 -10.91 1.72 0.30
N MET A 113 -9.92 1.08 -0.34
CA MET A 113 -8.99 0.16 0.34
C MET A 113 -7.83 0.90 1.04
N GLY A 114 -7.54 2.14 0.65
CA GLY A 114 -6.52 2.97 1.28
C GLY A 114 -6.93 3.52 2.66
N ASP A 115 -8.23 3.69 2.90
CA ASP A 115 -8.77 4.04 4.21
C ASP A 115 -9.02 2.78 5.04
N LYS A 116 -8.33 2.66 6.18
CA LYS A 116 -8.37 1.44 7.02
C LYS A 116 -9.75 1.13 7.58
N GLN A 117 -10.56 2.15 7.89
CA GLN A 117 -11.90 1.94 8.42
C GLN A 117 -12.86 1.51 7.31
N SER A 118 -12.81 2.19 6.18
CA SER A 118 -13.62 1.83 5.00
C SER A 118 -13.30 0.42 4.51
N ALA A 119 -12.02 0.08 4.42
CA ALA A 119 -11.57 -1.26 4.04
C ALA A 119 -12.06 -2.33 5.03
N ARG A 120 -11.95 -2.07 6.35
CA ARG A 120 -12.44 -2.98 7.39
C ARG A 120 -13.96 -3.17 7.29
N GLN A 121 -14.72 -2.10 7.12
CA GLN A 121 -16.17 -2.16 6.99
C GLN A 121 -16.59 -2.96 5.76
N LEU A 122 -15.96 -2.70 4.61
CA LEU A 122 -16.18 -3.45 3.39
C LEU A 122 -15.91 -4.95 3.57
N MET A 123 -14.84 -5.32 4.28
CA MET A 123 -14.53 -6.72 4.57
C MET A 123 -15.61 -7.37 5.43
N ILE A 124 -16.15 -6.66 6.44
CA ILE A 124 -17.25 -7.15 7.27
C ILE A 124 -18.50 -7.39 6.40
N GLU A 125 -18.86 -6.44 5.55
CA GLU A 125 -20.02 -6.54 4.65
C GLU A 125 -19.88 -7.70 3.66
N CYS A 126 -18.65 -7.98 3.21
CA CYS A 126 -18.34 -9.12 2.37
C CYS A 126 -18.24 -10.46 3.13
N GLY A 127 -18.43 -10.48 4.45
CA GLY A 127 -18.32 -11.69 5.27
C GLY A 127 -16.88 -12.19 5.47
N VAL A 128 -15.88 -11.35 5.20
CA VAL A 128 -14.47 -11.68 5.42
C VAL A 128 -14.14 -11.49 6.91
N PRO A 129 -13.55 -12.48 7.59
CA PRO A 129 -13.16 -12.34 8.98
C PRO A 129 -12.17 -11.18 9.18
N VAL A 130 -12.44 -10.34 10.17
CA VAL A 130 -11.57 -9.23 10.56
C VAL A 130 -11.12 -9.40 12.01
N VAL A 131 -10.01 -8.78 12.37
CA VAL A 131 -9.55 -8.73 13.76
C VAL A 131 -10.63 -8.05 14.60
N PRO A 132 -11.13 -8.67 15.70
CA PRO A 132 -12.11 -8.06 16.58
C PRO A 132 -11.63 -6.70 17.11
N GLY A 133 -12.50 -5.71 17.15
CA GLY A 133 -12.13 -4.36 17.59
C GLY A 133 -13.34 -3.47 17.84
N SER A 134 -13.10 -2.16 17.93
CA SER A 134 -14.15 -1.15 18.02
C SER A 134 -14.87 -0.99 16.68
N ASP A 135 -16.15 -0.62 16.73
CA ASP A 135 -16.99 -0.35 15.56
C ASP A 135 -16.89 1.14 15.14
N GLY A 136 -15.72 1.74 15.30
CA GLY A 136 -15.45 3.14 15.05
C GLY A 136 -14.46 3.71 16.04
N LEU A 137 -14.44 5.03 16.13
CA LEU A 137 -13.60 5.77 17.05
C LEU A 137 -14.07 5.57 18.49
N VAL A 138 -13.10 5.55 19.40
CA VAL A 138 -13.30 5.40 20.84
C VAL A 138 -12.96 6.73 21.52
N ALA A 139 -13.92 7.32 22.20
CA ALA A 139 -13.77 8.66 22.75
C ALA A 139 -13.11 8.68 24.14
N THR A 140 -13.35 7.65 24.96
CA THR A 140 -12.96 7.60 26.38
C THR A 140 -12.27 6.29 26.76
N ALA A 141 -11.46 6.32 27.80
CA ALA A 141 -10.82 5.13 28.37
C ALA A 141 -11.85 4.11 28.90
N GLU A 142 -12.99 4.58 29.46
CA GLU A 142 -14.05 3.71 29.94
C GLU A 142 -14.73 2.93 28.80
N GLU A 143 -15.04 3.60 27.69
CA GLU A 143 -15.52 2.95 26.47
C GLU A 143 -14.52 1.93 25.95
N ALA A 144 -13.22 2.29 25.93
CA ALA A 144 -12.13 1.40 25.57
C ALA A 144 -12.10 0.15 26.45
N ALA A 145 -12.31 0.29 27.76
CA ALA A 145 -12.36 -0.82 28.71
C ALA A 145 -13.53 -1.77 28.42
N HIS A 146 -14.72 -1.24 28.16
CA HIS A 146 -15.90 -2.07 27.82
C HIS A 146 -15.70 -2.83 26.51
N ILE A 147 -15.10 -2.19 25.48
CA ILE A 147 -14.78 -2.87 24.24
C ILE A 147 -13.74 -3.96 24.46
N ALA A 148 -12.68 -3.68 25.24
CA ALA A 148 -11.64 -4.64 25.55
C ALA A 148 -12.18 -5.87 26.32
N GLU A 149 -13.11 -5.69 27.22
CA GLU A 149 -13.81 -6.79 27.91
C GLU A 149 -14.62 -7.66 26.94
N ARG A 150 -15.31 -7.04 26.00
CA ARG A 150 -16.10 -7.74 24.97
C ARG A 150 -15.25 -8.58 24.05
N ILE A 151 -14.11 -8.03 23.54
CA ILE A 151 -13.23 -8.70 22.59
C ILE A 151 -12.15 -9.56 23.26
N GLY A 152 -11.98 -9.41 24.56
CA GLY A 152 -10.99 -10.10 25.42
C GLY A 152 -9.60 -9.48 25.34
N TYR A 153 -8.87 -9.53 26.44
CA TYR A 153 -7.47 -9.11 26.52
C TYR A 153 -6.52 -10.15 25.90
N PRO A 154 -5.30 -9.76 25.48
CA PRO A 154 -4.80 -8.39 25.39
C PRO A 154 -5.37 -7.64 24.17
N VAL A 155 -5.34 -6.31 24.26
CA VAL A 155 -5.79 -5.41 23.21
C VAL A 155 -4.71 -4.42 22.82
N LEU A 156 -4.86 -3.84 21.63
CA LEU A 156 -4.01 -2.79 21.10
C LEU A 156 -4.84 -1.53 20.87
N ILE A 157 -4.46 -0.46 21.51
CA ILE A 157 -5.04 0.87 21.35
C ILE A 157 -4.21 1.59 20.31
N LYS A 158 -4.83 2.19 19.30
CA LYS A 158 -4.18 2.83 18.16
C LYS A 158 -4.80 4.18 17.84
N ALA A 159 -3.97 5.14 17.43
CA ALA A 159 -4.44 6.35 16.77
C ALA A 159 -4.98 6.04 15.36
N SER A 160 -6.05 6.71 14.95
CA SER A 160 -6.60 6.60 13.60
C SER A 160 -5.66 7.24 12.57
N ALA A 161 -5.05 8.36 12.92
CA ALA A 161 -4.01 9.01 12.13
C ALA A 161 -2.63 8.50 12.56
N GLY A 162 -1.77 8.12 11.60
CA GLY A 162 -0.38 7.87 11.89
C GLY A 162 0.20 6.55 11.39
N GLY A 163 1.50 6.42 11.58
CA GLY A 163 2.32 5.28 11.19
C GLY A 163 3.58 5.19 12.05
N GLY A 164 4.37 4.11 11.86
CA GLY A 164 5.66 3.97 12.55
C GLY A 164 5.58 3.67 14.05
N GLY A 165 4.41 3.25 14.57
CA GLY A 165 4.26 2.81 15.95
C GLY A 165 3.98 3.91 16.98
N LYS A 166 3.88 5.18 16.57
CA LYS A 166 3.47 6.28 17.45
C LYS A 166 1.96 6.25 17.65
N GLY A 167 1.51 6.62 18.85
CA GLY A 167 0.09 6.56 19.22
C GLY A 167 -0.45 5.14 19.32
N MET A 168 0.39 4.15 19.64
CA MET A 168 -0.01 2.75 19.86
C MET A 168 0.42 2.27 21.24
N ARG A 169 -0.51 1.65 21.98
CA ARG A 169 -0.24 1.06 23.30
C ARG A 169 -0.95 -0.28 23.44
N LYS A 170 -0.29 -1.19 24.13
CA LYS A 170 -0.84 -2.50 24.50
C LYS A 170 -1.45 -2.42 25.88
N ALA A 171 -2.59 -3.08 26.07
CA ALA A 171 -3.19 -3.29 27.39
C ALA A 171 -3.48 -4.78 27.58
N PHE A 172 -3.03 -5.33 28.69
CA PHE A 172 -3.13 -6.76 28.99
C PHE A 172 -4.25 -7.04 29.99
N SER A 173 -4.73 -6.01 30.69
CA SER A 173 -5.78 -6.06 31.67
C SER A 173 -6.62 -4.78 31.67
N ARG A 174 -7.72 -4.76 32.43
CA ARG A 174 -8.55 -3.56 32.59
C ARG A 174 -7.79 -2.40 33.24
N GLU A 175 -6.91 -2.72 34.19
CA GLU A 175 -6.11 -1.73 34.93
C GLU A 175 -5.12 -0.98 34.00
N ASP A 176 -4.70 -1.63 32.91
CA ASP A 176 -3.77 -1.02 31.95
C ASP A 176 -4.45 0.01 31.03
N ILE A 177 -5.78 -0.12 30.81
CA ILE A 177 -6.50 0.59 29.74
C ILE A 177 -6.41 2.10 29.88
N GLU A 178 -6.70 2.64 31.07
CA GLU A 178 -6.75 4.09 31.27
C GLU A 178 -5.41 4.76 30.93
N ASN A 179 -4.33 4.24 31.51
CA ASN A 179 -3.00 4.77 31.26
C ASN A 179 -2.55 4.57 29.80
N ALA A 180 -2.84 3.42 29.21
CA ALA A 180 -2.50 3.11 27.83
C ALA A 180 -3.27 4.01 26.84
N PHE A 181 -4.56 4.25 27.10
CA PHE A 181 -5.42 5.09 26.28
C PHE A 181 -4.99 6.56 26.31
N GLU A 182 -4.84 7.14 27.49
CA GLU A 182 -4.44 8.53 27.65
C GLU A 182 -3.03 8.80 27.12
N THR A 183 -2.11 7.88 27.31
CA THR A 183 -0.75 7.98 26.76
C THR A 183 -0.77 7.93 25.24
N ALA A 184 -1.48 6.97 24.63
CA ALA A 184 -1.58 6.85 23.19
C ALA A 184 -2.25 8.07 22.55
N LYS A 185 -3.32 8.58 23.16
CA LYS A 185 -4.07 9.76 22.74
C LYS A 185 -3.21 11.02 22.77
N SER A 186 -2.48 11.24 23.87
CA SER A 186 -1.55 12.38 24.01
C SER A 186 -0.43 12.35 22.96
N GLU A 187 0.17 11.18 22.71
CA GLU A 187 1.19 11.01 21.67
C GLU A 187 0.64 11.27 20.28
N ALA A 188 -0.56 10.77 19.99
CA ALA A 188 -1.20 10.96 18.70
C ALA A 188 -1.47 12.44 18.42
N LYS A 189 -2.00 13.14 19.42
CA LYS A 189 -2.23 14.58 19.35
C LYS A 189 -0.95 15.38 19.09
N ALA A 190 0.10 15.04 19.81
CA ALA A 190 1.39 15.72 19.68
C ALA A 190 2.08 15.43 18.32
N ALA A 191 1.97 14.19 17.81
CA ALA A 191 2.67 13.78 16.62
C ALA A 191 1.92 14.06 15.31
N PHE A 192 0.58 14.02 15.35
CA PHE A 192 -0.27 14.02 14.15
C PHE A 192 -1.35 15.13 14.16
N GLY A 193 -1.51 15.85 15.28
CA GLY A 193 -2.58 16.85 15.44
C GLY A 193 -3.98 16.26 15.58
N ASN A 194 -4.11 14.93 15.60
CA ASN A 194 -5.36 14.17 15.71
C ASN A 194 -5.23 13.16 16.84
N ASP A 195 -6.23 13.12 17.73
CA ASP A 195 -6.30 12.25 18.89
C ASP A 195 -7.45 11.22 18.83
N ASP A 196 -7.96 10.97 17.63
CA ASP A 196 -8.93 9.92 17.36
C ASP A 196 -8.32 8.54 17.60
N MET A 197 -8.95 7.74 18.43
CA MET A 197 -8.44 6.43 18.86
C MET A 197 -9.39 5.31 18.43
N TYR A 198 -8.84 4.13 18.21
CA TYR A 198 -9.59 2.88 18.08
C TYR A 198 -8.88 1.75 18.83
N ILE A 199 -9.60 0.67 19.05
CA ILE A 199 -9.10 -0.49 19.80
C ILE A 199 -9.28 -1.77 18.98
N GLU A 200 -8.33 -2.67 19.04
CA GLU A 200 -8.42 -3.98 18.41
C GLU A 200 -7.79 -5.08 19.27
N LYS A 201 -8.17 -6.32 19.03
CA LYS A 201 -7.54 -7.47 19.64
C LYS A 201 -6.05 -7.51 19.29
N LEU A 202 -5.19 -7.61 20.29
CA LEU A 202 -3.76 -7.85 20.06
C LEU A 202 -3.53 -9.33 19.73
N ILE A 203 -3.04 -9.58 18.54
CA ILE A 203 -2.61 -10.93 18.15
C ILE A 203 -1.19 -11.14 18.67
N ILE A 204 -1.01 -12.17 19.48
CA ILE A 204 0.30 -12.53 20.04
C ILE A 204 1.04 -13.43 19.05
N ASN A 205 2.30 -13.09 18.77
CA ASN A 205 3.16 -13.80 17.80
C ASN A 205 2.46 -14.01 16.44
N PRO A 206 2.00 -12.93 15.79
CA PRO A 206 1.28 -13.05 14.53
C PRO A 206 2.21 -13.54 13.42
N ARG A 207 1.64 -14.32 12.51
CA ARG A 207 2.21 -14.50 11.17
C ARG A 207 1.54 -13.51 10.23
N HIS A 208 2.34 -12.83 9.42
CA HIS A 208 1.81 -11.95 8.39
C HIS A 208 1.73 -12.74 7.07
N ILE A 209 0.53 -13.15 6.74
CA ILE A 209 0.24 -13.85 5.49
C ILE A 209 -0.57 -12.91 4.60
N GLU A 210 -0.16 -12.77 3.36
CA GLU A 210 -0.89 -12.02 2.35
C GLU A 210 -1.27 -12.92 1.17
N ILE A 211 -2.35 -12.60 0.49
CA ILE A 211 -2.83 -13.31 -0.69
C ILE A 211 -2.84 -12.35 -1.87
N GLN A 212 -2.14 -12.72 -2.95
CA GLN A 212 -2.15 -11.92 -4.17
C GLN A 212 -3.46 -12.15 -4.93
N ILE A 213 -4.17 -11.07 -5.17
CA ILE A 213 -5.39 -11.06 -6.00
C ILE A 213 -5.06 -10.44 -7.36
N LEU A 214 -5.62 -10.99 -8.40
CA LEU A 214 -5.57 -10.44 -9.75
C LEU A 214 -6.99 -10.46 -10.34
N ALA A 215 -7.43 -9.33 -10.87
CA ALA A 215 -8.73 -9.19 -11.49
C ALA A 215 -8.62 -8.52 -12.86
N ASP A 216 -9.53 -8.85 -13.76
CA ASP A 216 -9.66 -8.20 -15.05
C ASP A 216 -10.88 -7.25 -15.07
N LYS A 217 -11.00 -6.47 -16.15
CA LYS A 217 -12.13 -5.54 -16.35
C LYS A 217 -13.47 -6.22 -16.63
N TYR A 218 -13.51 -7.53 -16.78
CA TYR A 218 -14.71 -8.31 -17.06
C TYR A 218 -15.30 -8.96 -15.80
N GLY A 219 -14.68 -8.72 -14.62
CA GLY A 219 -15.13 -9.25 -13.34
C GLY A 219 -14.55 -10.63 -13.00
N ASN A 220 -13.63 -11.17 -13.79
CA ASN A 220 -12.92 -12.37 -13.41
C ASN A 220 -11.89 -12.04 -12.35
N THR A 221 -11.90 -12.78 -11.25
CA THR A 221 -10.96 -12.60 -10.14
C THR A 221 -10.33 -13.93 -9.78
N ILE A 222 -9.02 -13.94 -9.66
CA ILE A 222 -8.25 -15.11 -9.22
C ILE A 222 -7.33 -14.74 -8.06
N TYR A 223 -6.93 -15.72 -7.28
CA TYR A 223 -5.85 -15.60 -6.32
C TYR A 223 -4.63 -16.39 -6.80
N LEU A 224 -3.43 -15.91 -6.48
CA LEU A 224 -2.16 -16.50 -6.92
C LEU A 224 -1.39 -17.19 -5.78
N GLY A 225 -2.09 -17.56 -4.72
CA GLY A 225 -1.52 -18.17 -3.54
C GLY A 225 -1.10 -17.15 -2.48
N GLU A 226 -0.58 -17.68 -1.38
CA GLU A 226 -0.16 -16.90 -0.21
C GLU A 226 1.33 -16.60 -0.22
N ARG A 227 1.70 -15.49 0.42
CA ARG A 227 3.07 -15.12 0.76
C ARG A 227 3.19 -14.97 2.27
N ASP A 228 4.20 -15.59 2.86
CA ASP A 228 4.55 -15.35 4.26
C ASP A 228 5.43 -14.12 4.39
N CYS A 229 4.86 -13.06 4.92
CA CYS A 229 5.48 -11.75 5.11
C CYS A 229 5.88 -11.50 6.58
N SER A 230 6.10 -12.54 7.37
CA SER A 230 6.40 -12.42 8.80
C SER A 230 7.76 -11.79 9.10
N ILE A 231 8.74 -11.90 8.19
CA ILE A 231 10.03 -11.23 8.31
C ILE A 231 9.90 -9.80 7.83
N GLN A 232 9.83 -8.85 8.78
CA GLN A 232 9.63 -7.44 8.50
C GLN A 232 10.64 -6.58 9.24
N ARG A 233 11.00 -5.43 8.66
CA ARG A 233 11.78 -4.39 9.34
C ARG A 233 10.85 -3.27 9.81
N ASN A 234 10.85 -2.97 11.11
CA ASN A 234 10.10 -1.86 11.73
C ASN A 234 8.58 -1.88 11.50
N ASN A 235 7.92 -3.06 11.56
CA ASN A 235 6.44 -3.12 11.45
C ASN A 235 5.85 -1.90 10.69
N PRO A 236 5.56 -1.91 9.48
CA PRO A 236 4.84 -2.85 8.63
C PRO A 236 5.43 -3.00 7.23
N VAL A 237 6.68 -2.73 7.04
CA VAL A 237 7.29 -2.89 5.71
C VAL A 237 7.79 -4.32 5.58
N SER A 238 7.13 -5.08 4.76
CA SER A 238 7.49 -6.44 4.41
C SER A 238 8.71 -6.46 3.49
N TYR A 239 9.77 -7.13 3.90
CA TYR A 239 10.92 -7.43 3.04
C TYR A 239 10.90 -8.88 2.57
N THR A 240 9.79 -9.32 2.07
CA THR A 240 9.52 -10.73 1.85
C THR A 240 9.65 -11.20 0.42
N HIS A 241 10.26 -10.39 -0.41
CA HIS A 241 10.51 -10.77 -1.80
C HIS A 241 11.36 -12.04 -1.95
N LEU A 242 12.08 -12.42 -0.90
CA LEU A 242 12.94 -13.61 -0.92
C LEU A 242 12.16 -14.92 -0.87
N ARG A 243 10.95 -14.94 -0.28
CA ARG A 243 10.17 -16.18 -0.16
C ARG A 243 9.11 -16.41 -1.22
N ALA A 244 8.73 -15.38 -1.95
CA ALA A 244 7.80 -15.54 -3.07
C ALA A 244 8.33 -16.46 -4.18
N HIS A 245 9.65 -16.68 -4.22
CA HIS A 245 10.28 -17.59 -5.18
C HIS A 245 10.50 -19.00 -4.63
N GLU A 246 10.51 -19.20 -3.32
CA GLU A 246 10.75 -20.51 -2.71
C GLU A 246 9.50 -21.37 -2.61
N THR A 247 8.32 -20.76 -2.61
CA THR A 247 7.04 -21.47 -2.49
C THR A 247 6.53 -22.06 -3.80
N VAL A 248 7.22 -21.85 -4.90
CA VAL A 248 6.83 -22.38 -6.23
C VAL A 248 7.57 -23.66 -6.59
N LEU A 249 8.50 -24.13 -5.77
CA LEU A 249 9.39 -25.25 -6.10
C LEU A 249 9.31 -26.44 -5.13
N ASP A 250 8.37 -26.42 -4.16
CA ASP A 250 8.13 -27.56 -3.28
C ASP A 250 6.69 -28.14 -3.54
#